data_befc80726c6495f05a11117ac568a9b4
#
_entry.id   befc80726c6495f05a11117ac568a9b4
#
_cell.length_a   1.000
_cell.length_b   1.000
_cell.length_c   1.000
_cell.angle_alpha   90.00
_cell.angle_beta   90.00
_cell.angle_gamma   90.00
#
_symmetry.space_group_name_H-M   'P 1'
#
loop_
_entity.id
_entity.type
_entity.pdbx_description
1 polymer ?
#
loop_
_entity_poly.entity_id
_entity_poly.type
_entity_poly.pdbx_seq_one_letter_code
_entity_poly.pdbx_strand_id
1 'polypeptide(L)'
;GLGDVYKRQISLIEDGTLVIALGTYAPLFDKAMSNVVEVKARGADVLALATESHRGEMAKTVENVITIPDTAQMLLPSLGVVPLQLLAYYIALQRGCDIDKPRNLAKSVTVE
;
A
#
# COMPACT_ATOMS: atom_id res chain seq x y z
N GLY A 1 22.21 -4.70 -8.57
CA GLY A 1 21.75 -3.31 -8.56
C GLY A 1 20.30 -3.19 -8.08
N LEU A 2 19.87 -1.98 -7.82
CA LEU A 2 18.48 -1.70 -7.38
C LEU A 2 17.42 -2.22 -8.36
N GLY A 3 17.71 -2.16 -9.67
CA GLY A 3 16.81 -2.68 -10.70
C GLY A 3 16.57 -4.18 -10.61
N ASP A 4 17.57 -4.95 -10.20
CA ASP A 4 17.47 -6.40 -10.04
C ASP A 4 16.63 -6.77 -8.82
N VAL A 5 16.71 -5.98 -7.74
CA VAL A 5 15.89 -6.18 -6.55
C VAL A 5 14.41 -5.97 -6.88
N TYR A 6 14.07 -4.91 -7.61
CA TYR A 6 12.69 -4.64 -8.02
C TYR A 6 12.14 -5.71 -8.96
N LYS A 7 12.91 -6.17 -9.92
CA LYS A 7 12.50 -7.24 -10.84
C LYS A 7 12.27 -8.56 -10.10
N ARG A 8 13.07 -8.86 -9.09
CA ARG A 8 12.87 -10.04 -8.25
C ARG A 8 11.60 -9.95 -7.42
N GLN A 9 11.27 -8.79 -6.89
CA GLN A 9 10.04 -8.58 -6.13
C GLN A 9 8.79 -8.83 -6.99
N ILE A 10 8.77 -8.35 -8.22
CA ILE A 10 7.64 -8.58 -9.14
C ILE A 10 7.52 -10.06 -9.49
N SER A 11 8.62 -10.79 -9.62
CA SER A 11 8.60 -12.22 -9.91
C SER A 11 8.05 -13.09 -8.78
N LEU A 12 7.96 -12.56 -7.56
CA LEU A 12 7.40 -13.25 -6.40
C LEU A 12 5.88 -13.10 -6.29
N ILE A 13 5.24 -12.32 -7.16
CA ILE A 13 3.80 -12.13 -7.14
C ILE A 13 3.12 -13.36 -7.75
N GLU A 14 2.25 -13.97 -6.96
CA GLU A 14 1.42 -15.11 -7.31
C GLU A 14 -0.06 -14.74 -7.20
N ASP A 15 -0.94 -15.61 -7.70
CA ASP A 15 -2.39 -15.44 -7.56
C ASP A 15 -2.78 -15.26 -6.09
N GLY A 16 -3.56 -14.20 -5.82
CA GLY A 16 -4.03 -13.88 -4.48
C GLY A 16 -3.02 -13.13 -3.61
N THR A 17 -1.87 -12.75 -4.14
CA THR A 17 -0.93 -11.89 -3.41
C THR A 17 -1.55 -10.49 -3.24
N LEU A 18 -1.63 -10.01 -2.00
CA LEU A 18 -2.11 -8.66 -1.72
C LEU A 18 -1.02 -7.64 -2.04
N VAL A 19 -1.32 -6.72 -2.92
CA VAL A 19 -0.46 -5.58 -3.26
C VAL A 19 -1.17 -4.29 -2.89
N ILE A 20 -0.49 -3.46 -2.10
CA ILE A 20 -0.98 -2.11 -1.77
C ILE A 20 -0.25 -1.11 -2.66
N ALA A 21 -1.00 -0.47 -3.56
CA ALA A 21 -0.46 0.49 -4.51
C ALA A 21 -0.69 1.92 -4.02
N LEU A 22 0.38 2.71 -3.98
CA LEU A 22 0.33 4.10 -3.56
C LEU A 22 0.38 5.01 -4.80
N GLY A 23 -0.77 5.53 -5.21
CA GLY A 23 -0.92 6.47 -6.31
C GLY A 23 -1.13 7.92 -5.85
N THR A 24 -0.39 8.34 -4.84
CA THR A 24 -0.58 9.66 -4.21
C THR A 24 0.37 10.74 -4.74
N TYR A 25 1.43 10.35 -5.44
CA TYR A 25 2.39 11.30 -5.99
C TYR A 25 2.11 11.54 -7.47
N ALA A 26 1.52 12.68 -7.79
CA ALA A 26 1.05 13.00 -9.14
C ALA A 26 2.11 12.86 -10.24
N PRO A 27 3.37 13.31 -10.07
CA PRO A 27 4.39 13.18 -11.13
C PRO A 27 4.74 11.73 -11.51
N LEU A 28 4.49 10.77 -10.62
CA LEU A 28 4.77 9.35 -10.86
C LEU A 28 3.50 8.50 -11.01
N PHE A 29 2.33 9.14 -11.10
CA PHE A 29 1.05 8.44 -11.14
C PHE A 29 0.96 7.47 -12.34
N ASP A 30 1.33 7.91 -13.53
CA ASP A 30 1.27 7.07 -14.73
C ASP A 30 2.18 5.85 -14.61
N LYS A 31 3.35 6.02 -14.02
CA LYS A 31 4.29 4.93 -13.76
C LYS A 31 3.74 3.95 -12.71
N ALA A 32 3.11 4.47 -11.66
CA ALA A 32 2.43 3.66 -10.66
C ALA A 32 1.29 2.85 -11.30
N MET A 33 0.51 3.45 -12.19
CA MET A 33 -0.54 2.76 -12.93
C MET A 33 -0.02 1.63 -13.79
N SER A 34 1.09 1.84 -14.50
CA SER A 34 1.75 0.78 -15.29
C SER A 34 2.17 -0.40 -14.42
N ASN A 35 2.73 -0.12 -13.25
CA ASN A 35 3.11 -1.17 -12.30
C ASN A 35 1.88 -1.91 -11.75
N VAL A 36 0.78 -1.21 -11.49
CA VAL A 36 -0.48 -1.82 -11.03
C VAL A 36 -1.03 -2.78 -12.09
N VAL A 37 -1.03 -2.37 -13.35
CA VAL A 37 -1.46 -3.24 -14.47
C VAL A 37 -0.61 -4.50 -14.53
N GLU A 38 0.69 -4.37 -14.38
CA GLU A 38 1.63 -5.50 -14.41
C GLU A 38 1.37 -6.48 -13.27
N VAL A 39 1.24 -6.00 -12.02
CA VAL A 39 1.00 -6.91 -10.89
C VAL A 39 -0.37 -7.56 -10.95
N LYS A 40 -1.40 -6.87 -11.46
CA LYS A 40 -2.71 -7.46 -11.71
C LYS A 40 -2.67 -8.55 -12.77
N ALA A 41 -1.90 -8.37 -13.83
CA ALA A 41 -1.70 -9.39 -14.86
C ALA A 41 -1.08 -10.68 -14.30
N ARG A 42 -0.39 -10.59 -13.17
CA ARG A 42 0.19 -11.74 -12.45
C ARG A 42 -0.76 -12.35 -11.42
N GLY A 43 -1.99 -11.86 -11.31
CA GLY A 43 -2.99 -12.39 -10.39
C GLY A 43 -3.01 -11.76 -9.01
N ALA A 44 -2.36 -10.63 -8.81
CA ALA A 44 -2.37 -9.94 -7.52
C ALA A 44 -3.74 -9.31 -7.23
N ASP A 45 -4.13 -9.38 -5.96
CA ASP A 45 -5.22 -8.58 -5.41
C ASP A 45 -4.69 -7.20 -5.03
N VAL A 46 -5.16 -6.16 -5.71
CA VAL A 46 -4.63 -4.81 -5.51
C VAL A 46 -5.61 -3.96 -4.71
N LEU A 47 -5.09 -3.39 -3.64
CA LEU A 47 -5.74 -2.29 -2.91
C LEU A 47 -4.96 -1.02 -3.21
N ALA A 48 -5.61 -0.02 -3.77
CA ALA A 48 -4.97 1.22 -4.13
C ALA A 48 -5.32 2.35 -3.18
N LEU A 49 -4.34 3.21 -2.91
CA LEU A 49 -4.51 4.47 -2.22
C LEU A 49 -4.25 5.59 -3.22
N ALA A 50 -5.23 6.44 -3.45
CA ALA A 50 -5.12 7.54 -4.40
C ALA A 50 -5.69 8.83 -3.82
N THR A 51 -5.28 9.95 -4.37
CA THR A 51 -5.90 11.25 -4.09
C THR A 51 -7.24 11.37 -4.82
N GLU A 52 -8.11 12.26 -4.39
CA GLU A 52 -9.42 12.47 -5.02
C GLU A 52 -9.31 12.80 -6.51
N SER A 53 -8.31 13.58 -6.90
CA SER A 53 -8.08 13.96 -8.30
C SER A 53 -7.74 12.78 -9.22
N HIS A 54 -7.14 11.72 -8.69
CA HIS A 54 -6.72 10.53 -9.44
C HIS A 54 -7.61 9.29 -9.21
N ARG A 55 -8.64 9.43 -8.40
CA ARG A 55 -9.54 8.30 -8.08
C ARG A 55 -10.16 7.68 -9.34
N GLY A 56 -10.65 8.52 -10.25
CA GLY A 56 -11.33 8.05 -11.47
C GLY A 56 -10.42 7.20 -12.35
N GLU A 57 -9.16 7.58 -12.53
CA GLU A 57 -8.21 6.80 -13.30
C GLU A 57 -7.81 5.51 -12.60
N MET A 58 -7.56 5.57 -11.29
CA MET A 58 -7.23 4.39 -10.50
C MET A 58 -8.36 3.37 -10.48
N ALA A 59 -9.61 3.84 -10.35
CA ALA A 59 -10.80 3.00 -10.30
C ALA A 59 -11.07 2.24 -11.61
N LYS A 60 -10.55 2.69 -12.73
CA LYS A 60 -10.66 1.98 -14.02
C LYS A 60 -9.87 0.67 -14.01
N THR A 61 -8.82 0.59 -13.23
CA THR A 61 -7.90 -0.56 -13.21
C THR A 61 -8.04 -1.37 -11.92
N VAL A 62 -8.32 -0.72 -10.79
CA VAL A 62 -8.38 -1.34 -9.46
C VAL A 62 -9.79 -1.25 -8.91
N GLU A 63 -10.31 -2.36 -8.40
CA GLU A 63 -11.65 -2.42 -7.81
C GLU A 63 -11.74 -1.77 -6.44
N ASN A 64 -10.69 -1.94 -5.63
CA ASN A 64 -10.63 -1.44 -4.25
C ASN A 64 -9.71 -0.23 -4.17
N VAL A 65 -10.31 0.95 -4.09
CA VAL A 65 -9.56 2.22 -4.00
C VAL A 65 -9.97 2.95 -2.73
N ILE A 66 -8.97 3.28 -1.91
CA ILE A 66 -9.12 4.19 -0.79
C ILE A 66 -8.71 5.58 -1.25
N THR A 67 -9.57 6.56 -1.05
CA THR A 67 -9.33 7.93 -1.48
C THR A 67 -8.93 8.80 -0.30
N ILE A 68 -7.90 9.60 -0.48
CA ILE A 68 -7.49 10.64 0.47
C ILE A 68 -7.68 12.02 -0.17
N PRO A 69 -7.95 13.06 0.63
CA PRO A 69 -8.08 14.42 0.10
C PRO A 69 -6.80 14.90 -0.58
N ASP A 70 -6.96 15.72 -1.62
CA ASP A 70 -5.84 16.43 -2.21
C ASP A 70 -5.25 17.42 -1.22
N THR A 71 -3.93 17.45 -1.09
CA THR A 71 -3.20 18.36 -0.21
C THR A 71 -1.81 18.64 -0.79
N ALA A 72 -1.05 19.49 -0.12
CA ALA A 72 0.34 19.74 -0.51
C ALA A 72 1.16 18.45 -0.52
N GLN A 73 2.01 18.27 -1.53
CA GLN A 73 2.78 17.04 -1.72
C GLN A 73 3.59 16.63 -0.50
N MET A 74 4.13 17.61 0.24
CA MET A 74 4.91 17.33 1.44
C MET A 74 4.08 16.71 2.59
N LEU A 75 2.76 16.88 2.57
CA LEU A 75 1.83 16.35 3.58
C LEU A 75 1.19 15.02 3.18
N LEU A 76 1.28 14.64 1.91
CA LEU A 76 0.67 13.39 1.40
C LEU A 76 1.16 12.13 2.11
N PRO A 77 2.46 11.96 2.41
CA PRO A 77 2.90 10.78 3.15
C PRO A 77 2.26 10.64 4.54
N SER A 78 2.13 11.74 5.28
CA SER A 78 1.48 11.76 6.59
C SER A 78 -0.01 11.45 6.51
N LEU A 79 -0.69 12.00 5.51
CA LEU A 79 -2.10 11.74 5.27
C LEU A 79 -2.34 10.31 4.78
N GLY A 80 -1.48 9.81 3.90
CA GLY A 80 -1.58 8.47 3.33
C GLY A 80 -1.30 7.36 4.33
N VAL A 81 -0.51 7.61 5.38
CA VAL A 81 -0.21 6.59 6.39
C VAL A 81 -1.42 6.28 7.28
N VAL A 82 -2.34 7.21 7.46
CA VAL A 82 -3.52 7.03 8.33
C VAL A 82 -4.40 5.86 7.87
N PRO A 83 -4.88 5.78 6.61
CA PRO A 83 -5.65 4.62 6.17
C PRO A 83 -4.85 3.32 6.19
N LEU A 84 -3.54 3.37 5.98
CA LEU A 84 -2.68 2.18 6.08
C LEU A 84 -2.58 1.67 7.53
N GLN A 85 -2.48 2.57 8.50
CA GLN A 85 -2.51 2.22 9.92
C GLN A 85 -3.86 1.63 10.33
N LEU A 86 -4.97 2.19 9.85
CA LEU A 86 -6.30 1.64 10.07
C LEU A 86 -6.45 0.25 9.45
N LEU A 87 -5.95 0.05 8.24
CA LEU A 87 -5.95 -1.26 7.59
C LEU A 87 -5.20 -2.28 8.42
N ALA A 88 -4.00 -1.95 8.88
CA ALA A 88 -3.19 -2.83 9.73
C ALA A 88 -3.90 -3.15 11.04
N TYR A 89 -4.55 -2.16 11.67
CA TYR A 89 -5.34 -2.32 12.87
C TYR A 89 -6.49 -3.33 12.66
N TYR A 90 -7.29 -3.16 11.62
CA TYR A 90 -8.42 -4.05 11.36
C TYR A 90 -7.99 -5.47 10.98
N ILE A 91 -6.90 -5.62 10.23
CA ILE A 91 -6.34 -6.94 9.91
C ILE A 91 -5.88 -7.65 11.19
N ALA A 92 -5.16 -6.94 12.07
CA ALA A 92 -4.70 -7.48 13.35
C ALA A 92 -5.88 -7.90 14.23
N LEU A 93 -6.94 -7.07 14.28
CA LEU A 93 -8.15 -7.35 15.03
C LEU A 93 -8.84 -8.62 14.54
N GLN A 94 -9.02 -8.75 13.22
CA GLN A 94 -9.64 -9.93 12.61
C GLN A 94 -8.83 -11.21 12.83
N ARG A 95 -7.52 -11.10 12.90
CA ARG A 95 -6.62 -12.25 13.14
C ARG A 95 -6.48 -12.58 14.63
N GLY A 96 -7.13 -11.83 15.52
CA GLY A 96 -7.04 -12.05 16.96
C GLY A 96 -5.70 -11.67 17.57
N CYS A 97 -4.93 -10.81 16.90
CA CYS A 97 -3.66 -10.33 17.41
C CYS A 97 -3.85 -9.28 18.51
N ASP A 98 -2.93 -9.25 19.46
CA ASP A 98 -2.86 -8.17 20.45
C ASP A 98 -2.30 -6.92 19.78
N ILE A 99 -3.13 -5.86 19.73
CA ILE A 99 -2.80 -4.62 19.04
C ILE A 99 -1.84 -3.77 19.88
N ASP A 100 -1.98 -3.82 21.19
CA ASP A 100 -1.21 -2.97 22.10
C ASP A 100 0.14 -3.56 22.45
N LYS A 101 0.25 -4.89 22.37
CA LYS A 101 1.47 -5.63 22.72
C LYS A 101 1.87 -6.57 21.58
N PRO A 102 2.51 -6.04 20.52
CA PRO A 102 2.93 -6.86 19.42
C PRO A 102 3.95 -7.90 19.88
N ARG A 103 3.73 -9.15 19.45
CA ARG A 103 4.47 -10.34 19.88
C ARG A 103 5.98 -10.22 19.69
N ASN A 104 6.40 -9.60 18.59
CA ASN A 104 7.80 -9.57 18.14
C ASN A 104 8.44 -8.19 18.21
N LEU A 105 7.74 -7.18 18.73
CA LEU A 105 8.20 -5.80 18.77
C LEU A 105 8.05 -5.25 20.19
N ALA A 106 9.15 -4.77 20.74
CA ALA A 106 9.15 -3.99 21.96
C ALA A 106 9.59 -2.56 21.65
N LYS A 107 8.87 -1.58 22.22
CA LYS A 107 9.25 -0.15 22.08
C LYS A 107 10.57 0.17 22.77
N SER A 108 10.89 -0.57 23.79
CA SER A 108 12.17 -0.48 24.48
C SER A 108 12.56 -1.86 24.98
N VAL A 109 13.78 -2.26 24.71
CA VAL A 109 14.36 -3.45 25.28
C VAL A 109 15.27 -2.99 26.44
N THR A 110 14.81 -3.21 27.65
CA THR A 110 15.64 -3.08 28.83
C THR A 110 16.29 -4.42 29.06
N VAL A 111 17.59 -4.46 28.86
CA VAL A 111 18.43 -5.62 29.25
C VAL A 111 18.97 -5.34 30.60
N GLU A 112 18.50 -6.05 31.57
CA GLU A 112 19.15 -6.06 32.90
C GLU A 112 20.30 -7.06 32.94
#